data_af2e4848b923444596e6bc081552d2f7
#
_entry.id   af2e4848b923444596e6bc081552d2f7
#
_cell.length_a   1.000
_cell.length_b   1.000
_cell.length_c   1.000
_cell.angle_alpha   90.00
_cell.angle_beta   90.00
_cell.angle_gamma   90.00
#
_symmetry.space_group_name_H-M   'P 1'
#
loop_
_entity.id
_entity.type
_entity.pdbx_description
1 polymer ?
#
loop_
_entity_poly.entity_id
_entity_poly.type
_entity_poly.pdbx_seq_one_letter_code
_entity_poly.pdbx_strand_id
1 'polypeptide(L)'
;MGKIIALANQKGGVGKTTTTINLAASLAALEKKALVVDADPQANASSGLGVDIRNVELSIYECLVNGEDASGAITQTEVEGLDIIPSHIDLVGAEIEMLNLENRERILKQILTPLKEKYDFILIDCSPSLGLITVNALTAADSVIIPVQCEYFALEGISKLLNTIKIIKSKLNPALEIEGFLLTMYDSRLRLANQIYEEVKRPFRDLVFTTVIQRNVKLSEASSYGKPVLLYDADSKGSINHMQLAQEIVEKNKGLWQH
;
A
#
# COMPACT_ATOMS: atom_id res chain seq x y z
N MET A 1 6.42 -12.05 -13.98
CA MET A 1 6.21 -10.60 -14.02
C MET A 1 5.60 -10.16 -12.69
N GLY A 2 6.19 -9.17 -12.03
CA GLY A 2 5.77 -8.74 -10.69
C GLY A 2 4.36 -8.16 -10.66
N LYS A 3 3.79 -8.06 -9.46
CA LYS A 3 2.43 -7.55 -9.20
C LYS A 3 2.47 -6.20 -8.50
N ILE A 4 1.74 -5.22 -9.03
CA ILE A 4 1.57 -3.91 -8.41
C ILE A 4 0.27 -3.92 -7.61
N ILE A 5 0.36 -3.64 -6.31
CA ILE A 5 -0.78 -3.59 -5.40
C ILE A 5 -0.85 -2.20 -4.75
N ALA A 6 -1.95 -1.48 -4.93
CA ALA A 6 -2.18 -0.24 -4.21
C ALA A 6 -2.85 -0.51 -2.86
N LEU A 7 -2.42 0.19 -1.81
CA LEU A 7 -3.11 0.20 -0.51
C LEU A 7 -3.89 1.52 -0.40
N ALA A 8 -5.20 1.46 -0.57
CA ALA A 8 -6.03 2.66 -0.69
C ALA A 8 -7.25 2.62 0.24
N ASN A 9 -7.52 3.73 0.89
CA ASN A 9 -8.78 4.03 1.56
C ASN A 9 -8.85 5.55 1.76
N GLN A 10 -10.03 6.13 1.56
CA GLN A 10 -10.29 7.56 1.72
C GLN A 10 -10.22 8.01 3.19
N LYS A 11 -10.46 7.11 4.13
CA LYS A 11 -10.34 7.40 5.57
C LYS A 11 -8.88 7.39 6.00
N GLY A 12 -8.45 8.46 6.67
CA GLY A 12 -7.16 8.52 7.34
C GLY A 12 -7.11 7.58 8.56
N GLY A 13 -5.91 7.13 8.93
CA GLY A 13 -5.70 6.35 10.15
C GLY A 13 -6.22 4.90 10.12
N VAL A 14 -6.60 4.36 8.95
CA VAL A 14 -7.07 2.96 8.83
C VAL A 14 -5.94 1.93 8.73
N GLY A 15 -4.69 2.35 8.83
CA GLY A 15 -3.53 1.46 8.78
C GLY A 15 -2.99 1.17 7.37
N LYS A 16 -3.22 2.04 6.37
CA LYS A 16 -2.61 1.90 5.03
C LYS A 16 -1.10 1.77 5.11
N THR A 17 -0.44 2.82 5.55
CA THR A 17 1.03 2.90 5.68
C THR A 17 1.60 1.80 6.56
N THR A 18 0.98 1.55 7.73
CA THR A 18 1.39 0.47 8.63
C THR A 18 1.33 -0.89 7.92
N THR A 19 0.26 -1.14 7.15
CA THR A 19 0.12 -2.38 6.38
C THR A 19 1.14 -2.43 5.25
N THR A 20 1.35 -1.34 4.50
CA THR A 20 2.32 -1.28 3.40
C THR A 20 3.72 -1.66 3.88
N ILE A 21 4.22 -1.00 4.93
CA ILE A 21 5.54 -1.25 5.52
C ILE A 21 5.69 -2.70 5.95
N ASN A 22 4.75 -3.18 6.75
CA ASN A 22 4.90 -4.47 7.41
C ASN A 22 4.58 -5.65 6.49
N LEU A 23 3.67 -5.47 5.52
CA LEU A 23 3.44 -6.44 4.46
C LEU A 23 4.67 -6.56 3.55
N ALA A 24 5.27 -5.43 3.12
CA ALA A 24 6.46 -5.44 2.29
C ALA A 24 7.63 -6.16 2.97
N ALA A 25 7.88 -5.85 4.26
CA ALA A 25 8.91 -6.53 5.05
C ALA A 25 8.63 -8.03 5.22
N SER A 26 7.36 -8.41 5.41
CA SER A 26 6.96 -9.82 5.51
C SER A 26 7.09 -10.56 4.18
N LEU A 27 6.80 -9.91 3.04
CA LEU A 27 7.03 -10.48 1.71
C LEU A 27 8.53 -10.70 1.47
N ALA A 28 9.37 -9.74 1.84
CA ALA A 28 10.83 -9.88 1.75
C ALA A 28 11.35 -11.05 2.61
N ALA A 29 10.83 -11.21 3.83
CA ALA A 29 11.14 -12.36 4.69
C ALA A 29 10.68 -13.71 4.11
N LEU A 30 9.72 -13.71 3.17
CA LEU A 30 9.30 -14.86 2.36
C LEU A 30 10.08 -14.97 1.05
N GLU A 31 11.28 -14.37 0.98
CA GLU A 31 12.18 -14.40 -0.17
C GLU A 31 11.56 -13.80 -1.45
N LYS A 32 10.61 -12.86 -1.32
CA LYS A 32 10.06 -12.08 -2.43
C LYS A 32 10.75 -10.74 -2.53
N LYS A 33 11.17 -10.35 -3.73
CA LYS A 33 11.68 -9.00 -3.97
C LYS A 33 10.52 -8.01 -3.92
N ALA A 34 10.53 -7.10 -2.96
CA ALA A 34 9.48 -6.13 -2.72
C ALA A 34 9.99 -4.69 -2.93
N LEU A 35 9.15 -3.87 -3.55
CA LEU A 35 9.35 -2.42 -3.66
C LEU A 35 8.16 -1.71 -3.03
N VAL A 36 8.41 -0.77 -2.13
CA VAL A 36 7.41 0.19 -1.67
C VAL A 36 7.50 1.46 -2.50
N VAL A 37 6.38 2.01 -2.91
CA VAL A 37 6.27 3.35 -3.50
C VAL A 37 5.45 4.19 -2.54
N ASP A 38 6.10 5.14 -1.89
CA ASP A 38 5.43 6.06 -0.97
C ASP A 38 4.78 7.20 -1.77
N ALA A 39 3.46 7.14 -1.93
CA ALA A 39 2.67 8.12 -2.68
C ALA A 39 1.85 9.05 -1.74
N ASP A 40 2.29 9.20 -0.49
CA ASP A 40 1.73 10.16 0.47
C ASP A 40 2.75 11.29 0.74
N PRO A 41 2.40 12.57 0.54
CA PRO A 41 3.27 13.70 0.86
C PRO A 41 3.79 13.73 2.30
N GLN A 42 3.12 13.03 3.21
CA GLN A 42 3.56 12.93 4.60
C GLN A 42 4.80 12.02 4.77
N ALA A 43 5.20 11.27 3.75
CA ALA A 43 6.37 10.39 3.70
C ALA A 43 6.46 9.43 4.91
N ASN A 44 5.29 8.94 5.38
CA ASN A 44 5.23 8.08 6.55
C ASN A 44 5.76 6.66 6.25
N ALA A 45 5.59 6.14 5.03
CA ALA A 45 6.17 4.87 4.65
C ALA A 45 7.69 4.97 4.53
N SER A 46 8.19 6.08 3.98
CA SER A 46 9.61 6.39 3.88
C SER A 46 10.27 6.43 5.26
N SER A 47 9.73 7.25 6.16
CA SER A 47 10.23 7.36 7.54
C SER A 47 10.13 6.03 8.30
N GLY A 48 9.04 5.29 8.11
CA GLY A 48 8.80 4.01 8.78
C GLY A 48 9.68 2.86 8.28
N LEU A 49 10.36 3.04 7.12
CA LEU A 49 11.39 2.16 6.60
C LEU A 49 12.81 2.70 6.80
N GLY A 50 12.98 3.73 7.64
CA GLY A 50 14.28 4.25 8.04
C GLY A 50 14.92 5.25 7.07
N VAL A 51 14.18 5.72 6.06
CA VAL A 51 14.71 6.73 5.13
C VAL A 51 14.74 8.10 5.81
N ASP A 52 15.88 8.77 5.79
CA ASP A 52 15.98 10.18 6.22
C ASP A 52 15.45 11.09 5.10
N ILE A 53 14.16 11.42 5.20
CA ILE A 53 13.43 12.20 4.21
C ILE A 53 14.00 13.60 3.97
N ARG A 54 14.85 14.13 4.87
CA ARG A 54 15.50 15.44 4.72
C ARG A 54 16.67 15.40 3.75
N ASN A 55 17.22 14.23 3.50
CA ASN A 55 18.38 14.00 2.66
C ASN A 55 18.02 13.18 1.39
N VAL A 56 16.74 13.09 1.04
CA VAL A 56 16.29 12.45 -0.21
C VAL A 56 16.56 13.39 -1.37
N GLU A 57 17.43 12.98 -2.31
CA GLU A 57 17.73 13.75 -3.54
C GLU A 57 16.69 13.51 -4.64
N LEU A 58 16.22 12.25 -4.78
CA LEU A 58 15.19 11.87 -5.74
C LEU A 58 14.08 11.10 -5.03
N SER A 59 12.85 11.53 -5.23
CA SER A 59 11.64 10.93 -4.68
C SER A 59 10.64 10.60 -5.79
N ILE A 60 9.49 10.07 -5.42
CA ILE A 60 8.40 9.85 -6.37
C ILE A 60 7.90 11.17 -7.00
N TYR A 61 8.13 12.32 -6.34
CA TYR A 61 7.76 13.62 -6.89
C TYR A 61 8.53 13.91 -8.18
N GLU A 62 9.86 13.81 -8.19
CA GLU A 62 10.69 14.05 -9.38
C GLU A 62 10.34 13.11 -10.52
N CYS A 63 10.02 11.85 -10.19
CA CYS A 63 9.59 10.88 -11.19
C CYS A 63 8.24 11.27 -11.83
N LEU A 64 7.29 11.78 -11.05
CA LEU A 64 5.95 12.14 -11.52
C LEU A 64 5.92 13.47 -12.28
N VAL A 65 6.68 14.47 -11.84
CA VAL A 65 6.60 15.86 -12.32
C VAL A 65 7.72 16.16 -13.32
N ASN A 66 8.94 15.76 -13.01
CA ASN A 66 10.12 16.08 -13.83
C ASN A 66 10.49 14.98 -14.83
N GLY A 67 9.84 13.80 -14.74
CA GLY A 67 10.13 12.67 -15.63
C GLY A 67 11.46 11.98 -15.34
N GLU A 68 11.97 12.09 -14.11
CA GLU A 68 13.19 11.40 -13.69
C GLU A 68 13.00 9.88 -13.67
N ASP A 69 14.08 9.13 -13.96
CA ASP A 69 14.04 7.68 -13.96
C ASP A 69 13.87 7.15 -12.52
N ALA A 70 12.80 6.40 -12.31
CA ALA A 70 12.50 5.79 -11.02
C ALA A 70 13.62 4.87 -10.50
N SER A 71 14.46 4.31 -11.37
CA SER A 71 15.60 3.52 -10.96
C SER A 71 16.62 4.32 -10.13
N GLY A 72 16.73 5.63 -10.37
CA GLY A 72 17.55 6.55 -9.58
C GLY A 72 16.96 6.92 -8.22
N ALA A 73 15.64 6.83 -8.07
CA ALA A 73 14.94 7.13 -6.82
C ALA A 73 14.84 5.93 -5.88
N ILE A 74 15.22 4.72 -6.32
CA ILE A 74 15.15 3.51 -5.49
C ILE A 74 16.20 3.59 -4.38
N THR A 75 15.74 3.51 -3.15
CA THR A 75 16.57 3.48 -1.94
C THR A 75 16.45 2.11 -1.28
N GLN A 76 17.59 1.52 -0.92
CA GLN A 76 17.64 0.26 -0.16
C GLN A 76 17.23 0.50 1.30
N THR A 77 16.51 -0.45 1.87
CA THR A 77 16.15 -0.43 3.30
C THR A 77 17.05 -1.35 4.13
N GLU A 78 16.88 -1.35 5.47
CA GLU A 78 17.57 -2.32 6.35
C GLU A 78 17.05 -3.77 6.14
N VAL A 79 15.93 -3.97 5.46
CA VAL A 79 15.34 -5.30 5.19
C VAL A 79 15.88 -5.82 3.87
N GLU A 80 16.61 -6.91 3.89
CA GLU A 80 17.10 -7.57 2.66
C GLU A 80 15.93 -7.95 1.75
N GLY A 81 16.03 -7.60 0.46
CA GLY A 81 14.97 -7.85 -0.53
C GLY A 81 13.82 -6.83 -0.52
N LEU A 82 13.92 -5.76 0.29
CA LEU A 82 12.96 -4.67 0.33
C LEU A 82 13.60 -3.33 0.00
N ASP A 83 13.15 -2.71 -1.08
CA ASP A 83 13.53 -1.35 -1.48
C ASP A 83 12.33 -0.40 -1.39
N ILE A 84 12.60 0.91 -1.47
CA ILE A 84 11.58 1.95 -1.47
C ILE A 84 11.90 3.05 -2.49
N ILE A 85 10.87 3.56 -3.18
CA ILE A 85 10.88 4.89 -3.79
C ILE A 85 10.25 5.83 -2.78
N PRO A 86 11.06 6.73 -2.16
CA PRO A 86 10.58 7.58 -1.08
C PRO A 86 9.66 8.69 -1.57
N SER A 87 8.88 9.25 -0.65
CA SER A 87 8.11 10.49 -0.85
C SER A 87 8.87 11.71 -0.32
N HIS A 88 8.40 12.87 -0.76
CA HIS A 88 8.82 14.18 -0.25
C HIS A 88 7.62 15.10 -0.09
N ILE A 89 7.74 16.14 0.75
CA ILE A 89 6.66 17.11 0.99
C ILE A 89 6.24 17.85 -0.30
N ASP A 90 7.15 18.01 -1.26
CA ASP A 90 6.86 18.65 -2.55
C ASP A 90 5.79 17.89 -3.35
N LEU A 91 5.53 16.64 -3.04
CA LEU A 91 4.43 15.86 -3.62
C LEU A 91 3.05 16.53 -3.40
N VAL A 92 2.92 17.43 -2.43
CA VAL A 92 1.73 18.29 -2.26
C VAL A 92 1.46 19.13 -3.51
N GLY A 93 2.52 19.65 -4.14
CA GLY A 93 2.42 20.45 -5.36
C GLY A 93 2.16 19.64 -6.62
N ALA A 94 2.54 18.38 -6.64
CA ALA A 94 2.50 17.52 -7.82
C ALA A 94 1.12 17.46 -8.48
N GLU A 95 0.03 17.44 -7.71
CA GLU A 95 -1.33 17.39 -8.28
C GLU A 95 -1.65 18.62 -9.14
N ILE A 96 -1.09 19.80 -8.80
CA ILE A 96 -1.27 21.05 -9.56
C ILE A 96 -0.33 21.04 -10.77
N GLU A 97 0.92 20.66 -10.58
CA GLU A 97 1.94 20.68 -11.63
C GLU A 97 1.65 19.67 -12.74
N MET A 98 1.11 18.50 -12.38
CA MET A 98 0.69 17.49 -13.34
C MET A 98 -0.56 17.87 -14.15
N LEU A 99 -1.32 18.92 -13.79
CA LEU A 99 -2.58 19.28 -14.49
C LEU A 99 -2.40 19.49 -15.99
N ASN A 100 -1.25 19.99 -16.41
CA ASN A 100 -0.96 20.30 -17.80
C ASN A 100 -0.17 19.20 -18.53
N LEU A 101 0.15 18.09 -17.84
CA LEU A 101 0.86 16.97 -18.45
C LEU A 101 -0.10 16.09 -19.27
N GLU A 102 0.36 15.63 -20.42
CA GLU A 102 -0.37 14.66 -21.22
C GLU A 102 -0.43 13.31 -20.50
N ASN A 103 -1.58 12.65 -20.59
CA ASN A 103 -1.82 11.35 -19.96
C ASN A 103 -1.50 11.33 -18.45
N ARG A 104 -1.67 12.46 -17.77
CA ARG A 104 -1.35 12.67 -16.35
C ARG A 104 -1.86 11.59 -15.40
N GLU A 105 -2.94 10.91 -15.73
CA GLU A 105 -3.51 9.83 -14.92
C GLU A 105 -2.76 8.50 -15.06
N ARG A 106 -1.78 8.41 -15.98
CA ARG A 106 -1.05 7.19 -16.36
C ARG A 106 0.45 7.26 -16.12
N ILE A 107 0.95 8.38 -15.61
CA ILE A 107 2.38 8.62 -15.44
C ILE A 107 3.00 7.57 -14.51
N LEU A 108 2.38 7.31 -13.35
CA LEU A 108 2.89 6.31 -12.41
C LEU A 108 2.89 4.90 -13.02
N LYS A 109 1.91 4.58 -13.88
CA LYS A 109 1.90 3.31 -14.61
C LYS A 109 3.11 3.17 -15.53
N GLN A 110 3.47 4.23 -16.25
CA GLN A 110 4.64 4.24 -17.13
C GLN A 110 5.93 4.06 -16.33
N ILE A 111 6.03 4.72 -15.18
CA ILE A 111 7.16 4.64 -14.25
C ILE A 111 7.33 3.22 -13.69
N LEU A 112 6.25 2.58 -13.24
CA LEU A 112 6.34 1.31 -12.51
C LEU A 112 6.34 0.07 -13.41
N THR A 113 5.86 0.17 -14.66
CA THR A 113 5.78 -0.99 -15.56
C THR A 113 7.15 -1.67 -15.79
N PRO A 114 8.25 -0.94 -16.04
CA PRO A 114 9.57 -1.57 -16.19
C PRO A 114 10.08 -2.24 -14.92
N LEU A 115 9.69 -1.76 -13.75
CA LEU A 115 10.13 -2.29 -12.46
C LEU A 115 9.49 -3.66 -12.13
N LYS A 116 8.38 -4.03 -12.79
CA LYS A 116 7.75 -5.36 -12.65
C LYS A 116 8.66 -6.53 -13.06
N GLU A 117 9.74 -6.28 -13.79
CA GLU A 117 10.72 -7.29 -14.12
C GLU A 117 11.74 -7.53 -13.01
N LYS A 118 11.93 -6.55 -12.13
CA LYS A 118 12.93 -6.57 -11.05
C LYS A 118 12.35 -7.01 -9.70
N TYR A 119 11.05 -6.79 -9.47
CA TYR A 119 10.37 -7.04 -8.20
C TYR A 119 9.21 -8.02 -8.37
N ASP A 120 9.02 -8.90 -7.38
CA ASP A 120 7.85 -9.79 -7.31
C ASP A 120 6.59 -9.03 -6.91
N PHE A 121 6.74 -8.06 -5.99
CA PHE A 121 5.66 -7.19 -5.54
C PHE A 121 6.09 -5.73 -5.50
N ILE A 122 5.23 -4.85 -5.99
CA ILE A 122 5.35 -3.40 -5.85
C ILE A 122 4.12 -2.92 -5.07
N LEU A 123 4.33 -2.39 -3.86
CA LEU A 123 3.25 -1.90 -3.00
C LEU A 123 3.22 -0.37 -3.05
N ILE A 124 2.07 0.21 -3.41
CA ILE A 124 1.89 1.68 -3.44
C ILE A 124 1.14 2.11 -2.18
N ASP A 125 1.79 2.88 -1.30
CA ASP A 125 1.14 3.51 -0.14
C ASP A 125 0.42 4.77 -0.57
N CYS A 126 -0.91 4.74 -0.60
CA CYS A 126 -1.71 5.86 -1.05
C CYS A 126 -2.07 6.81 0.10
N SER A 127 -2.05 8.12 -0.18
CA SER A 127 -2.62 9.12 0.72
C SER A 127 -4.12 8.89 0.94
N PRO A 128 -4.73 9.47 1.99
CA PRO A 128 -6.18 9.35 2.23
C PRO A 128 -7.01 10.17 1.25
N SER A 129 -6.41 10.98 0.38
CA SER A 129 -7.11 11.74 -0.65
C SER A 129 -7.50 10.84 -1.83
N LEU A 130 -8.52 11.24 -2.59
CA LEU A 130 -8.83 10.65 -3.90
C LEU A 130 -8.41 11.59 -5.04
N GLY A 131 -7.29 12.29 -4.86
CA GLY A 131 -6.72 13.20 -5.84
C GLY A 131 -5.99 12.49 -6.99
N LEU A 132 -5.30 13.27 -7.82
CA LEU A 132 -4.64 12.78 -9.04
C LEU A 132 -3.56 11.72 -8.75
N ILE A 133 -2.86 11.83 -7.60
CA ILE A 133 -1.85 10.83 -7.20
C ILE A 133 -2.50 9.48 -6.92
N THR A 134 -3.63 9.45 -6.19
CA THR A 134 -4.37 8.20 -5.93
C THR A 134 -4.97 7.64 -7.22
N VAL A 135 -5.44 8.49 -8.14
CA VAL A 135 -5.88 8.06 -9.48
C VAL A 135 -4.72 7.39 -10.23
N ASN A 136 -3.52 7.96 -10.20
CA ASN A 136 -2.30 7.37 -10.77
C ASN A 136 -1.98 6.01 -10.14
N ALA A 137 -2.02 5.91 -8.81
CA ALA A 137 -1.76 4.67 -8.08
C ALA A 137 -2.72 3.55 -8.52
N LEU A 138 -4.03 3.82 -8.55
CA LEU A 138 -5.05 2.86 -8.99
C LEU A 138 -4.98 2.54 -10.49
N THR A 139 -4.50 3.49 -11.31
CA THR A 139 -4.30 3.27 -12.74
C THR A 139 -3.08 2.39 -13.02
N ALA A 140 -2.04 2.49 -12.19
CA ALA A 140 -0.83 1.68 -12.27
C ALA A 140 -1.01 0.27 -11.69
N ALA A 141 -1.85 0.12 -10.66
CA ALA A 141 -2.01 -1.12 -9.91
C ALA A 141 -2.69 -2.23 -10.72
N ASP A 142 -2.26 -3.47 -10.49
CA ASP A 142 -2.98 -4.68 -10.94
C ASP A 142 -4.16 -4.95 -9.99
N SER A 143 -3.97 -4.66 -8.68
CA SER A 143 -5.03 -4.83 -7.70
C SER A 143 -4.91 -3.84 -6.53
N VAL A 144 -5.97 -3.76 -5.72
CA VAL A 144 -6.03 -2.86 -4.54
C VAL A 144 -6.39 -3.63 -3.28
N ILE A 145 -5.58 -3.46 -2.23
CA ILE A 145 -5.93 -3.84 -0.86
C ILE A 145 -6.64 -2.66 -0.22
N ILE A 146 -7.76 -2.92 0.43
CA ILE A 146 -8.58 -1.91 1.11
C ILE A 146 -8.53 -2.18 2.61
N PRO A 147 -7.63 -1.50 3.37
CA PRO A 147 -7.62 -1.59 4.82
C PRO A 147 -8.88 -0.97 5.40
N VAL A 148 -9.55 -1.69 6.29
CA VAL A 148 -10.82 -1.31 6.91
C VAL A 148 -10.68 -1.36 8.42
N GLN A 149 -10.66 -0.20 9.06
CA GLN A 149 -10.66 -0.13 10.52
C GLN A 149 -12.02 -0.55 11.06
N CYS A 150 -12.02 -1.43 12.10
CA CYS A 150 -13.24 -1.96 12.71
C CYS A 150 -13.96 -0.93 13.59
N GLU A 151 -14.48 0.16 12.96
CA GLU A 151 -15.22 1.26 13.58
C GLU A 151 -16.51 1.58 12.83
N TYR A 152 -17.44 2.29 13.47
CA TYR A 152 -18.80 2.52 13.01
C TYR A 152 -18.93 3.07 11.57
N PHE A 153 -18.04 3.96 11.14
CA PHE A 153 -18.10 4.55 9.78
C PHE A 153 -17.30 3.76 8.70
N ALA A 154 -16.94 2.51 8.96
CA ALA A 154 -16.12 1.71 8.04
C ALA A 154 -16.77 1.55 6.65
N LEU A 155 -18.06 1.24 6.59
CA LEU A 155 -18.78 0.97 5.34
C LEU A 155 -18.96 2.21 4.44
N GLU A 156 -19.09 3.40 5.03
CA GLU A 156 -19.22 4.64 4.25
C GLU A 156 -17.96 4.92 3.44
N GLY A 157 -16.79 4.79 4.07
CA GLY A 157 -15.50 4.96 3.39
C GLY A 157 -15.28 3.94 2.27
N ILE A 158 -15.68 2.69 2.47
CA ILE A 158 -15.63 1.63 1.46
C ILE A 158 -16.47 2.01 0.23
N SER A 159 -17.70 2.45 0.42
CA SER A 159 -18.62 2.77 -0.67
C SER A 159 -18.08 3.85 -1.61
N LYS A 160 -17.49 4.91 -1.05
CA LYS A 160 -16.88 6.00 -1.82
C LYS A 160 -15.68 5.50 -2.63
N LEU A 161 -14.80 4.71 -2.02
CA LEU A 161 -13.64 4.14 -2.71
C LEU A 161 -14.06 3.16 -3.82
N LEU A 162 -15.05 2.30 -3.58
CA LEU A 162 -15.56 1.37 -4.60
C LEU A 162 -16.13 2.10 -5.81
N ASN A 163 -16.79 3.24 -5.62
CA ASN A 163 -17.25 4.07 -6.72
C ASN A 163 -16.06 4.64 -7.52
N THR A 164 -15.02 5.11 -6.85
CA THR A 164 -13.79 5.55 -7.52
C THR A 164 -13.12 4.41 -8.30
N ILE A 165 -12.98 3.23 -7.70
CA ILE A 165 -12.43 2.04 -8.39
C ILE A 165 -13.26 1.72 -9.64
N LYS A 166 -14.60 1.78 -9.56
CA LYS A 166 -15.49 1.55 -10.73
C LYS A 166 -15.22 2.56 -11.84
N ILE A 167 -15.01 3.83 -11.53
CA ILE A 167 -14.68 4.87 -12.51
C ILE A 167 -13.31 4.59 -13.15
N ILE A 168 -12.30 4.25 -12.34
CA ILE A 168 -10.96 3.91 -12.82
C ILE A 168 -11.02 2.69 -13.75
N LYS A 169 -11.71 1.63 -13.34
CA LYS A 169 -11.90 0.43 -14.19
C LYS A 169 -12.55 0.76 -15.54
N SER A 170 -13.54 1.64 -15.56
CA SER A 170 -14.27 1.95 -16.79
C SER A 170 -13.49 2.83 -17.77
N LYS A 171 -12.55 3.67 -17.28
CA LYS A 171 -11.92 4.73 -18.09
C LYS A 171 -10.41 4.59 -18.26
N LEU A 172 -9.70 4.08 -17.24
CA LEU A 172 -8.25 4.15 -17.16
C LEU A 172 -7.57 2.78 -17.06
N ASN A 173 -8.09 1.88 -16.22
CA ASN A 173 -7.50 0.58 -15.94
C ASN A 173 -8.56 -0.53 -15.82
N PRO A 174 -9.05 -1.09 -16.95
CA PRO A 174 -10.07 -2.15 -16.95
C PRO A 174 -9.64 -3.43 -16.20
N ALA A 175 -8.33 -3.66 -16.09
CA ALA A 175 -7.76 -4.84 -15.43
C ALA A 175 -7.63 -4.69 -13.90
N LEU A 176 -7.87 -3.50 -13.33
CA LEU A 176 -7.77 -3.29 -11.88
C LEU A 176 -8.72 -4.21 -11.12
N GLU A 177 -8.21 -5.00 -10.19
CA GLU A 177 -9.00 -5.89 -9.34
C GLU A 177 -8.98 -5.45 -7.87
N ILE A 178 -9.92 -5.96 -7.07
CA ILE A 178 -9.84 -5.84 -5.62
C ILE A 178 -9.06 -7.05 -5.11
N GLU A 179 -7.86 -6.82 -4.55
CA GLU A 179 -7.06 -7.86 -3.91
C GLU A 179 -7.76 -8.40 -2.68
N GLY A 180 -8.26 -7.50 -1.86
CA GLY A 180 -9.07 -7.85 -0.71
C GLY A 180 -9.33 -6.70 0.24
N PHE A 181 -10.32 -6.91 1.12
CA PHE A 181 -10.61 -6.07 2.28
C PHE A 181 -9.85 -6.60 3.48
N LEU A 182 -8.97 -5.79 4.05
CA LEU A 182 -8.16 -6.15 5.21
C LEU A 182 -8.71 -5.46 6.46
N LEU A 183 -9.23 -6.23 7.40
CA LEU A 183 -9.68 -5.69 8.68
C LEU A 183 -8.48 -5.36 9.57
N THR A 184 -8.42 -4.10 10.00
CA THR A 184 -7.32 -3.56 10.79
C THR A 184 -7.80 -3.09 12.16
N MET A 185 -6.84 -3.00 13.12
CA MET A 185 -7.10 -2.62 14.51
C MET A 185 -8.22 -3.46 15.13
N TYR A 186 -8.33 -4.72 14.69
CA TYR A 186 -9.34 -5.64 15.14
C TYR A 186 -9.09 -6.05 16.60
N ASP A 187 -10.15 -6.04 17.40
CA ASP A 187 -10.16 -6.58 18.75
C ASP A 187 -11.36 -7.50 18.92
N SER A 188 -11.12 -8.80 18.97
CA SER A 188 -12.16 -9.83 19.08
C SER A 188 -13.03 -9.73 20.32
N ARG A 189 -12.57 -9.03 21.37
CA ARG A 189 -13.32 -8.80 22.61
C ARG A 189 -14.42 -7.74 22.44
N LEU A 190 -14.32 -6.91 21.40
CA LEU A 190 -15.27 -5.83 21.14
C LEU A 190 -16.41 -6.32 20.24
N ARG A 191 -17.64 -6.23 20.75
CA ARG A 191 -18.84 -6.58 19.98
C ARG A 191 -18.92 -5.81 18.65
N LEU A 192 -18.57 -4.51 18.69
CA LEU A 192 -18.58 -3.67 17.49
C LEU A 192 -17.60 -4.19 16.43
N ALA A 193 -16.39 -4.59 16.80
CA ALA A 193 -15.41 -5.12 15.84
C ALA A 193 -15.92 -6.39 15.15
N ASN A 194 -16.53 -7.29 15.91
CA ASN A 194 -17.14 -8.51 15.36
C ASN A 194 -18.33 -8.18 14.44
N GLN A 195 -19.16 -7.19 14.81
CA GLN A 195 -20.26 -6.75 13.97
C GLN A 195 -19.77 -6.16 12.63
N ILE A 196 -18.78 -5.29 12.65
CA ILE A 196 -18.18 -4.71 11.44
C ILE A 196 -17.55 -5.80 10.57
N TYR A 197 -16.86 -6.78 11.18
CA TYR A 197 -16.32 -7.93 10.45
C TYR A 197 -17.42 -8.63 9.64
N GLU A 198 -18.54 -8.99 10.27
CA GLU A 198 -19.66 -9.65 9.61
C GLU A 198 -20.34 -8.75 8.56
N GLU A 199 -20.47 -7.45 8.83
CA GLU A 199 -21.04 -6.49 7.89
C GLU A 199 -20.19 -6.33 6.63
N VAL A 200 -18.86 -6.35 6.74
CA VAL A 200 -17.95 -6.34 5.58
C VAL A 200 -17.95 -7.70 4.87
N LYS A 201 -17.92 -8.79 5.63
CA LYS A 201 -17.88 -10.15 5.07
C LYS A 201 -19.16 -10.51 4.29
N ARG A 202 -20.33 -10.04 4.73
CA ARG A 202 -21.61 -10.39 4.10
C ARG A 202 -21.68 -10.02 2.62
N PRO A 203 -21.37 -8.77 2.17
CA PRO A 203 -21.39 -8.41 0.75
C PRO A 203 -20.15 -8.82 -0.02
N PHE A 204 -18.96 -8.92 0.62
CA PHE A 204 -17.69 -9.09 -0.08
C PHE A 204 -17.11 -10.51 0.02
N ARG A 205 -17.65 -11.37 0.88
CA ARG A 205 -17.32 -12.82 1.01
C ARG A 205 -15.83 -13.14 0.82
N ASP A 206 -15.48 -13.73 -0.32
CA ASP A 206 -14.14 -14.22 -0.64
C ASP A 206 -13.12 -13.11 -0.91
N LEU A 207 -13.58 -11.85 -1.00
CA LEU A 207 -12.71 -10.68 -1.08
C LEU A 207 -12.26 -10.18 0.29
N VAL A 208 -12.75 -10.73 1.41
CA VAL A 208 -12.26 -10.39 2.75
C VAL A 208 -11.13 -11.33 3.11
N PHE A 209 -9.95 -10.77 3.40
CA PHE A 209 -8.82 -11.57 3.86
C PHE A 209 -9.20 -12.39 5.10
N THR A 210 -8.72 -13.62 5.16
CA THR A 210 -8.86 -14.47 6.34
C THR A 210 -8.06 -13.90 7.50
N THR A 211 -6.91 -13.34 7.18
CA THR A 211 -6.04 -12.63 8.13
C THR A 211 -6.64 -11.29 8.53
N VAL A 212 -6.63 -10.99 9.83
CA VAL A 212 -6.97 -9.67 10.39
C VAL A 212 -5.75 -9.08 11.10
N ILE A 213 -5.57 -7.77 11.02
CA ILE A 213 -4.52 -7.08 11.76
C ILE A 213 -5.08 -6.62 13.10
N GLN A 214 -4.64 -7.28 14.16
CA GLN A 214 -5.08 -6.96 15.50
C GLN A 214 -4.49 -5.62 15.97
N ARG A 215 -5.24 -4.91 16.84
CA ARG A 215 -4.71 -3.70 17.51
C ARG A 215 -3.46 -4.09 18.30
N ASN A 216 -2.31 -3.48 17.96
CA ASN A 216 -1.02 -3.79 18.59
C ASN A 216 -0.15 -2.53 18.66
N VAL A 217 0.27 -2.16 19.86
CA VAL A 217 1.10 -0.97 20.11
C VAL A 217 2.48 -1.09 19.46
N LYS A 218 3.00 -2.30 19.29
CA LYS A 218 4.31 -2.55 18.68
C LYS A 218 4.39 -2.06 17.23
N LEU A 219 3.27 -2.04 16.50
CA LEU A 219 3.21 -1.47 15.15
C LEU A 219 3.51 0.04 15.16
N SER A 220 2.96 0.77 16.12
CA SER A 220 3.21 2.22 16.25
C SER A 220 4.60 2.51 16.78
N GLU A 221 5.07 1.72 17.75
CA GLU A 221 6.43 1.83 18.29
C GLU A 221 7.46 1.60 17.18
N ALA A 222 7.35 0.52 16.41
CA ALA A 222 8.26 0.17 15.33
C ALA A 222 8.42 1.31 14.31
N SER A 223 7.30 1.90 13.88
CA SER A 223 7.31 3.04 12.95
C SER A 223 8.05 4.25 13.51
N SER A 224 7.98 4.52 14.82
CA SER A 224 8.72 5.62 15.46
C SER A 224 10.23 5.40 15.51
N TYR A 225 10.68 4.16 15.35
CA TYR A 225 12.10 3.80 15.24
C TYR A 225 12.55 3.60 13.77
N GLY A 226 11.70 3.92 12.79
CA GLY A 226 12.02 3.75 11.37
C GLY A 226 12.20 2.28 10.96
N LYS A 227 11.49 1.35 11.62
CA LYS A 227 11.64 -0.09 11.40
C LYS A 227 10.30 -0.77 11.17
N PRO A 228 10.22 -1.76 10.26
CA PRO A 228 9.10 -2.69 10.24
C PRO A 228 9.00 -3.46 11.57
N VAL A 229 7.78 -3.83 11.97
CA VAL A 229 7.57 -4.55 13.22
C VAL A 229 8.31 -5.90 13.28
N LEU A 230 8.54 -6.52 12.16
CA LEU A 230 9.32 -7.76 12.06
C LEU A 230 10.76 -7.60 12.59
N LEU A 231 11.40 -6.45 12.34
CA LEU A 231 12.73 -6.13 12.88
C LEU A 231 12.68 -5.56 14.30
N TYR A 232 11.56 -4.98 14.71
CA TYR A 232 11.40 -4.37 16.02
C TYR A 232 11.01 -5.38 17.11
N ASP A 233 10.00 -6.24 16.81
CA ASP A 233 9.44 -7.27 17.69
C ASP A 233 8.78 -8.37 16.84
N ALA A 234 9.58 -9.35 16.43
CA ALA A 234 9.14 -10.42 15.52
C ALA A 234 8.03 -11.30 16.13
N ASP A 235 8.02 -11.46 17.45
CA ASP A 235 7.06 -12.30 18.18
C ASP A 235 5.74 -11.56 18.48
N SER A 236 5.67 -10.28 18.20
CA SER A 236 4.46 -9.50 18.42
C SER A 236 3.29 -9.95 17.54
N LYS A 237 2.07 -9.79 18.04
CA LYS A 237 0.86 -10.08 17.24
C LYS A 237 0.84 -9.29 15.93
N GLY A 238 1.35 -8.04 15.94
CA GLY A 238 1.44 -7.22 14.74
C GLY A 238 2.34 -7.85 13.68
N SER A 239 3.50 -8.35 14.07
CA SER A 239 4.43 -9.06 13.18
C SER A 239 3.82 -10.35 12.64
N ILE A 240 3.30 -11.20 13.52
CA ILE A 240 2.68 -12.48 13.14
C ILE A 240 1.51 -12.27 12.16
N ASN A 241 0.64 -11.28 12.41
CA ASN A 241 -0.49 -11.03 11.52
C ASN A 241 -0.03 -10.55 10.12
N HIS A 242 1.00 -9.70 10.02
CA HIS A 242 1.50 -9.28 8.71
C HIS A 242 2.21 -10.42 7.97
N MET A 243 2.91 -11.30 8.68
CA MET A 243 3.48 -12.52 8.09
C MET A 243 2.38 -13.45 7.53
N GLN A 244 1.29 -13.65 8.27
CA GLN A 244 0.13 -14.42 7.81
C GLN A 244 -0.52 -13.76 6.57
N LEU A 245 -0.66 -12.43 6.57
CA LEU A 245 -1.17 -11.70 5.42
C LEU A 245 -0.27 -11.88 4.20
N ALA A 246 1.05 -11.80 4.37
CA ALA A 246 2.01 -12.02 3.29
C ALA A 246 1.89 -13.44 2.70
N GLN A 247 1.76 -14.46 3.56
CA GLN A 247 1.54 -15.84 3.12
C GLN A 247 0.23 -15.99 2.34
N GLU A 248 -0.86 -15.38 2.83
CA GLU A 248 -2.16 -15.39 2.15
C GLU A 248 -2.08 -14.72 0.77
N ILE A 249 -1.36 -13.61 0.64
CA ILE A 249 -1.16 -12.90 -0.63
C ILE A 249 -0.28 -13.71 -1.58
N VAL A 250 0.81 -14.31 -1.11
CA VAL A 250 1.68 -15.16 -1.93
C VAL A 250 0.91 -16.36 -2.47
N GLU A 251 0.13 -17.05 -1.63
CA GLU A 251 -0.69 -18.19 -2.04
C GLU A 251 -1.76 -17.79 -3.07
N LYS A 252 -2.44 -16.68 -2.85
CA LYS A 252 -3.45 -16.15 -3.77
C LYS A 252 -2.87 -15.80 -5.15
N ASN A 253 -1.60 -15.43 -5.19
CA ASN A 253 -0.90 -14.98 -6.39
C ASN A 253 0.12 -15.98 -6.93
N LYS A 254 0.17 -17.20 -6.42
CA LYS A 254 1.17 -18.22 -6.82
C LYS A 254 1.23 -18.51 -8.32
N GLY A 255 0.15 -18.33 -9.05
CA GLY A 255 0.11 -18.48 -10.50
C GLY A 255 1.01 -17.51 -11.26
N LEU A 256 1.42 -16.39 -10.66
CA LEU A 256 2.31 -15.40 -11.30
C LEU A 256 3.74 -15.92 -11.51
N TRP A 257 4.18 -16.95 -10.76
CA TRP A 257 5.55 -17.48 -10.77
C TRP A 257 5.63 -18.93 -11.28
N GLN A 258 4.55 -19.48 -11.85
CA GLN A 258 4.50 -20.85 -12.37
C GLN A 258 4.89 -20.95 -13.86
N HIS A 259 5.81 -20.09 -14.33
CA HIS A 259 6.32 -20.15 -15.71
C HIS A 259 7.81 -20.45 -15.77
#